data_0fc56de01d418a9e97731a74662c142a
#
_entry.id   0fc56de01d418a9e97731a74662c142a
#
_cell.length_a   1.000
_cell.length_b   1.000
_cell.length_c   1.000
_cell.angle_alpha   90.00
_cell.angle_beta   90.00
_cell.angle_gamma   90.00
#
_symmetry.space_group_name_H-M   'P 1'
#
loop_
_entity.id
_entity.type
_entity.pdbx_description
1 polymer ?
#
loop_
_entity_poly.entity_id
_entity_poly.type
_entity_poly.pdbx_seq_one_letter_code
_entity_poly.pdbx_strand_id
1 'polypeptide(L)'
;MDALAAAGYRFPRVAGSSAGAVVASLVAALQTAGEPLSRLTDIMRTIDYRKFLDRNLIGHVPVIGGGLSLLTSDGVYRGAYLEQLLAGLLGDLGVRTFGDLRTGEAPEQFAWSLVVTASDLSRRRLVRIPWDLGSYGIDPDDFPVARAVHASSAIPYVFEPVRVGGATWVDGGLLSDFPVELFDRPDGQPQWPTFGIRLSARPGIPPTHPVHGPVSLGIAAIETLVSNQDNAYIDDPCTVRRTIFVPAEDVSPIDFDITAQQREALYERGRQAGQQFLQTWNYADYLKACGGPVPETP
;
A
#
# COMPACT_ATOMS: atom_id res chain seq x y z
N MET A 1 -2.73 7.92 10.89
CA MET A 1 -2.88 9.21 10.18
C MET A 1 -3.49 10.28 11.10
N ASP A 2 -4.65 10.05 11.72
CA ASP A 2 -5.34 11.06 12.56
C ASP A 2 -4.48 11.62 13.69
N ALA A 3 -3.71 10.76 14.40
CA ALA A 3 -2.81 11.21 15.46
C ALA A 3 -1.71 12.16 14.95
N LEU A 4 -1.15 11.89 13.78
CA LEU A 4 -0.16 12.76 13.14
C LEU A 4 -0.79 14.08 12.69
N ALA A 5 -1.97 14.03 12.08
CA ALA A 5 -2.70 15.22 11.65
C ALA A 5 -3.09 16.12 12.86
N ALA A 6 -3.54 15.51 13.96
CA ALA A 6 -3.84 16.23 15.20
C ALA A 6 -2.60 16.89 15.82
N ALA A 7 -1.40 16.33 15.59
CA ALA A 7 -0.12 16.92 15.99
C ALA A 7 0.38 17.99 15.00
N GLY A 8 -0.41 18.36 13.98
CA GLY A 8 -0.10 19.43 13.04
C GLY A 8 0.67 18.99 11.79
N TYR A 9 0.93 17.70 11.60
CA TYR A 9 1.59 17.21 10.39
C TYR A 9 0.65 17.25 9.19
N ARG A 10 1.22 17.61 8.03
CA ARG A 10 0.59 17.51 6.72
C ARG A 10 1.38 16.52 5.87
N PHE A 11 0.73 15.94 4.87
CA PHE A 11 1.31 14.87 4.06
C PHE A 11 1.36 15.28 2.58
N PRO A 12 2.22 16.24 2.21
CA PRO A 12 2.28 16.74 0.83
C PRO A 12 2.56 15.63 -0.18
N ARG A 13 3.18 14.54 0.29
CA ARG A 13 3.42 13.34 -0.51
C ARG A 13 3.13 12.10 0.32
N VAL A 14 2.49 11.15 -0.31
CA VAL A 14 2.16 9.85 0.28
C VAL A 14 2.48 8.73 -0.70
N ALA A 15 2.89 7.59 -0.16
CA ALA A 15 3.10 6.39 -0.96
C ALA A 15 2.47 5.19 -0.27
N GLY A 16 2.16 4.15 -1.04
CA GLY A 16 1.65 2.92 -0.48
C GLY A 16 1.67 1.74 -1.43
N SER A 17 1.69 0.56 -0.84
CA SER A 17 1.53 -0.74 -1.48
C SER A 17 0.23 -1.38 -0.99
N SER A 18 -0.50 -2.08 -1.84
CA SER A 18 -1.70 -2.84 -1.48
C SER A 18 -2.73 -2.01 -0.67
N ALA A 19 -3.12 -2.44 0.52
CA ALA A 19 -3.99 -1.68 1.41
C ALA A 19 -3.44 -0.27 1.72
N GLY A 20 -2.11 -0.13 1.79
CA GLY A 20 -1.44 1.17 1.94
C GLY A 20 -1.68 2.09 0.74
N ALA A 21 -1.81 1.55 -0.48
CA ALA A 21 -2.14 2.34 -1.67
C ALA A 21 -3.58 2.88 -1.62
N VAL A 22 -4.52 2.09 -1.09
CA VAL A 22 -5.91 2.56 -0.86
C VAL A 22 -5.91 3.76 0.09
N VAL A 23 -5.24 3.64 1.24
CA VAL A 23 -5.17 4.73 2.23
C VAL A 23 -4.44 5.94 1.66
N ALA A 24 -3.29 5.74 1.00
CA ALA A 24 -2.50 6.82 0.42
C ALA A 24 -3.27 7.60 -0.65
N SER A 25 -4.02 6.91 -1.53
CA SER A 25 -4.81 7.57 -2.57
C SER A 25 -5.93 8.44 -1.99
N LEU A 26 -6.61 7.97 -0.95
CA LEU A 26 -7.64 8.76 -0.25
C LEU A 26 -7.04 9.95 0.50
N VAL A 27 -5.88 9.79 1.13
CA VAL A 27 -5.17 10.90 1.79
C VAL A 27 -4.76 11.97 0.78
N ALA A 28 -4.17 11.56 -0.35
CA ALA A 28 -3.79 12.50 -1.42
C ALA A 28 -5.02 13.26 -1.94
N ALA A 29 -6.12 12.55 -2.22
CA ALA A 29 -7.35 13.16 -2.72
C ALA A 29 -8.00 14.11 -1.71
N LEU A 30 -8.08 13.74 -0.43
CA LEU A 30 -8.62 14.61 0.63
C LEU A 30 -7.82 15.90 0.74
N GLN A 31 -6.49 15.81 0.71
CA GLN A 31 -5.64 17.00 0.76
C GLN A 31 -5.76 17.88 -0.48
N THR A 32 -5.84 17.29 -1.67
CA THR A 32 -6.07 18.02 -2.93
C THR A 32 -7.42 18.75 -2.92
N ALA A 33 -8.46 18.11 -2.36
CA ALA A 33 -9.78 18.70 -2.20
C ALA A 33 -9.87 19.75 -1.05
N GLY A 34 -8.80 19.91 -0.24
CA GLY A 34 -8.83 20.75 0.96
C GLY A 34 -9.70 20.23 2.10
N GLU A 35 -10.03 18.94 2.07
CA GLU A 35 -10.88 18.29 3.04
C GLU A 35 -10.09 17.80 4.27
N PRO A 36 -10.71 17.76 5.46
CA PRO A 36 -10.04 17.30 6.66
C PRO A 36 -9.77 15.80 6.61
N LEU A 37 -8.58 15.37 7.08
CA LEU A 37 -8.20 13.96 7.09
C LEU A 37 -9.08 13.07 7.99
N SER A 38 -9.84 13.64 8.92
CA SER A 38 -10.85 12.89 9.71
C SER A 38 -11.88 12.20 8.81
N ARG A 39 -12.18 12.74 7.62
CA ARG A 39 -13.05 12.08 6.63
C ARG A 39 -12.53 10.72 6.17
N LEU A 40 -11.21 10.48 6.22
CA LEU A 40 -10.64 9.17 5.91
C LEU A 40 -11.23 8.08 6.80
N THR A 41 -11.34 8.35 8.11
CA THR A 41 -11.92 7.40 9.06
C THR A 41 -13.39 7.11 8.74
N ASP A 42 -14.16 8.13 8.39
CA ASP A 42 -15.58 7.97 8.03
C ASP A 42 -15.71 7.14 6.75
N ILE A 43 -14.89 7.42 5.71
CA ILE A 43 -14.86 6.64 4.47
C ILE A 43 -14.53 5.17 4.77
N MET A 44 -13.44 4.91 5.51
CA MET A 44 -13.00 3.54 5.79
C MET A 44 -14.02 2.74 6.62
N ARG A 45 -14.80 3.40 7.48
CA ARG A 45 -15.87 2.76 8.25
C ARG A 45 -17.08 2.38 7.40
N THR A 46 -17.34 3.07 6.29
CA THR A 46 -18.47 2.81 5.39
C THR A 46 -18.21 1.72 4.37
N ILE A 47 -16.94 1.33 4.15
CA ILE A 47 -16.57 0.32 3.16
C ILE A 47 -17.08 -1.07 3.60
N ASP A 48 -17.82 -1.72 2.71
CA ASP A 48 -18.20 -3.14 2.86
C ASP A 48 -17.12 -4.01 2.22
N TYR A 49 -16.17 -4.47 3.03
CA TYR A 49 -15.00 -5.23 2.59
C TYR A 49 -15.38 -6.58 1.95
N ARG A 50 -16.54 -7.18 2.29
CA ARG A 50 -17.01 -8.44 1.69
C ARG A 50 -17.26 -8.31 0.19
N LYS A 51 -17.58 -7.11 -0.29
CA LYS A 51 -17.79 -6.85 -1.71
C LYS A 51 -16.51 -6.89 -2.54
N PHE A 52 -15.32 -6.87 -1.91
CA PHE A 52 -14.07 -7.08 -2.63
C PHE A 52 -13.93 -8.51 -3.15
N LEU A 53 -14.69 -9.45 -2.57
CA LEU A 53 -14.77 -10.83 -3.03
C LEU A 53 -15.76 -10.95 -4.21
N ASP A 54 -15.61 -10.13 -5.23
CA ASP A 54 -16.43 -10.12 -6.44
C ASP A 54 -16.10 -11.35 -7.33
N ARG A 55 -16.94 -12.37 -7.24
CA ARG A 55 -16.75 -13.63 -7.98
C ARG A 55 -16.95 -13.43 -9.49
N ASN A 56 -16.10 -14.06 -10.28
CA ASN A 56 -16.35 -14.30 -11.70
C ASN A 56 -17.64 -15.09 -11.86
N LEU A 57 -18.68 -14.51 -12.49
CA LEU A 57 -19.94 -15.20 -12.81
C LEU A 57 -19.77 -16.40 -13.77
N ILE A 58 -18.58 -16.57 -14.37
CA ILE A 58 -18.23 -17.70 -15.25
C ILE A 58 -17.82 -18.95 -14.44
N GLY A 59 -17.63 -18.84 -13.13
CA GLY A 59 -17.22 -19.91 -12.24
C GLY A 59 -18.32 -20.82 -11.72
N HIS A 60 -19.50 -20.93 -12.37
CA HIS A 60 -20.45 -22.02 -12.13
C HIS A 60 -20.04 -23.27 -12.91
N VAL A 61 -18.77 -23.64 -12.84
CA VAL A 61 -18.39 -25.04 -13.06
C VAL A 61 -18.61 -25.73 -11.72
N PRO A 62 -19.53 -26.69 -11.60
CA PRO A 62 -19.70 -27.42 -10.36
C PRO A 62 -18.36 -28.02 -10.00
N VAL A 63 -17.92 -27.77 -8.76
CA VAL A 63 -16.68 -28.30 -8.19
C VAL A 63 -16.80 -29.82 -8.08
N ILE A 64 -16.61 -30.49 -9.19
CA ILE A 64 -16.30 -31.91 -9.25
C ILE A 64 -14.78 -31.98 -9.41
N GLY A 65 -14.07 -31.99 -8.28
CA GLY A 65 -12.62 -32.02 -8.22
C GLY A 65 -11.98 -30.61 -8.16
N GLY A 66 -11.79 -30.07 -6.95
CA GLY A 66 -11.33 -28.71 -6.65
C GLY A 66 -9.91 -28.32 -7.07
N GLY A 67 -9.35 -28.90 -8.12
CA GLY A 67 -8.02 -28.57 -8.62
C GLY A 67 -7.94 -27.94 -10.01
N LEU A 68 -8.97 -28.14 -10.86
CA LEU A 68 -8.85 -27.77 -12.27
C LEU A 68 -9.29 -26.33 -12.59
N SER A 69 -10.20 -25.76 -11.81
CA SER A 69 -10.69 -24.38 -12.06
C SER A 69 -9.69 -23.29 -11.67
N LEU A 70 -8.81 -23.57 -10.69
CA LEU A 70 -7.74 -22.66 -10.27
C LEU A 70 -6.56 -22.64 -11.25
N LEU A 71 -6.44 -23.65 -12.12
CA LEU A 71 -5.40 -23.71 -13.16
C LEU A 71 -5.80 -22.95 -14.44
N THR A 72 -7.05 -22.53 -14.57
CA THR A 72 -7.58 -21.87 -15.76
C THR A 72 -7.88 -20.38 -15.58
N SER A 73 -7.89 -19.87 -14.34
CA SER A 73 -8.05 -18.46 -14.03
C SER A 73 -6.86 -17.93 -13.22
N ASP A 74 -6.37 -16.75 -13.60
CA ASP A 74 -5.21 -16.09 -12.97
C ASP A 74 -5.51 -15.58 -11.54
N GLY A 75 -6.77 -15.71 -11.05
CA GLY A 75 -7.25 -15.31 -9.72
C GLY A 75 -8.70 -15.73 -9.50
N VAL A 76 -9.14 -15.73 -8.22
CA VAL A 76 -10.51 -16.12 -7.83
C VAL A 76 -11.50 -14.95 -7.97
N TYR A 77 -11.03 -13.72 -7.72
CA TYR A 77 -11.82 -12.50 -7.71
C TYR A 77 -11.28 -11.48 -8.72
N ARG A 78 -12.16 -10.66 -9.30
CA ARG A 78 -11.77 -9.68 -10.34
C ARG A 78 -11.11 -8.43 -9.78
N GLY A 79 -11.41 -8.03 -8.56
CA GLY A 79 -11.02 -6.73 -8.00
C GLY A 79 -11.71 -5.53 -8.66
N ALA A 80 -12.67 -5.76 -9.55
CA ALA A 80 -13.40 -4.70 -10.25
C ALA A 80 -14.20 -3.82 -9.31
N TYR A 81 -14.74 -4.39 -8.23
CA TYR A 81 -15.45 -3.63 -7.21
C TYR A 81 -14.54 -2.61 -6.52
N LEU A 82 -13.29 -2.99 -6.18
CA LEU A 82 -12.31 -2.07 -5.59
C LEU A 82 -12.03 -0.89 -6.51
N GLU A 83 -11.77 -1.16 -7.80
CA GLU A 83 -11.50 -0.11 -8.79
C GLU A 83 -12.70 0.83 -8.95
N GLN A 84 -13.94 0.31 -9.03
CA GLN A 84 -15.15 1.11 -9.14
C GLN A 84 -15.43 1.94 -7.89
N LEU A 85 -15.29 1.35 -6.71
CA LEU A 85 -15.45 2.05 -5.42
C LEU A 85 -14.48 3.22 -5.34
N LEU A 86 -13.21 2.99 -5.62
CA LEU A 86 -12.18 4.02 -5.56
C LEU A 86 -12.39 5.09 -6.62
N ALA A 87 -12.77 4.71 -7.86
CA ALA A 87 -13.10 5.69 -8.89
C ALA A 87 -14.24 6.63 -8.46
N GLY A 88 -15.25 6.11 -7.74
CA GLY A 88 -16.32 6.91 -7.14
C GLY A 88 -15.81 7.83 -6.03
N LEU A 89 -15.16 7.27 -5.00
CA LEU A 89 -14.69 8.03 -3.85
C LEU A 89 -13.67 9.12 -4.21
N LEU A 90 -12.72 8.79 -5.10
CA LEU A 90 -11.72 9.75 -5.57
C LEU A 90 -12.36 10.79 -6.49
N GLY A 91 -13.29 10.39 -7.37
CA GLY A 91 -14.03 11.29 -8.25
C GLY A 91 -14.86 12.31 -7.49
N ASP A 92 -15.50 11.93 -6.37
CA ASP A 92 -16.22 12.84 -5.46
C ASP A 92 -15.30 13.89 -4.82
N LEU A 93 -14.00 13.59 -4.71
CA LEU A 93 -12.95 14.49 -4.22
C LEU A 93 -12.22 15.25 -5.36
N GLY A 94 -12.68 15.10 -6.61
CA GLY A 94 -12.12 15.77 -7.78
C GLY A 94 -10.86 15.12 -8.35
N VAL A 95 -10.52 13.88 -7.93
CA VAL A 95 -9.34 13.15 -8.38
C VAL A 95 -9.75 11.95 -9.24
N ARG A 96 -9.21 11.87 -10.45
CA ARG A 96 -9.42 10.75 -11.38
C ARG A 96 -8.11 10.14 -11.85
N THR A 97 -7.17 10.99 -12.24
CA THR A 97 -5.88 10.60 -12.79
C THR A 97 -4.74 11.15 -11.94
N PHE A 98 -3.52 10.71 -12.21
CA PHE A 98 -2.33 11.28 -11.54
C PHE A 98 -2.09 12.74 -11.92
N GLY A 99 -2.60 13.21 -13.06
CA GLY A 99 -2.57 14.63 -13.42
C GLY A 99 -3.26 15.52 -12.41
N ASP A 100 -4.37 15.06 -11.80
CA ASP A 100 -5.10 15.77 -10.74
C ASP A 100 -4.30 15.87 -9.42
N LEU A 101 -3.25 15.07 -9.27
CA LEU A 101 -2.39 15.00 -8.09
C LEU A 101 -1.00 15.62 -8.31
N ARG A 102 -0.82 16.42 -9.38
CA ARG A 102 0.43 17.14 -9.61
C ARG A 102 0.62 18.24 -8.58
N THR A 103 1.84 18.30 -8.02
CA THR A 103 2.25 19.36 -7.07
C THR A 103 2.94 20.52 -7.77
N GLY A 104 3.43 20.32 -8.99
CA GLY A 104 4.26 21.29 -9.71
C GLY A 104 5.68 21.45 -9.16
N GLU A 105 6.11 20.61 -8.23
CA GLU A 105 7.44 20.67 -7.63
C GLU A 105 8.50 19.94 -8.49
N ALA A 106 9.74 20.39 -8.42
CA ALA A 106 10.91 19.73 -9.01
C ALA A 106 11.84 19.21 -7.89
N PRO A 107 12.59 18.14 -8.10
CA PRO A 107 12.67 17.27 -9.28
C PRO A 107 11.41 16.43 -9.52
N GLU A 108 11.33 15.80 -10.69
CA GLU A 108 10.15 15.05 -11.16
C GLU A 108 9.66 13.99 -10.18
N GLN A 109 10.54 13.34 -9.43
CA GLN A 109 10.16 12.38 -8.35
C GLN A 109 9.24 13.00 -7.29
N PHE A 110 9.18 14.33 -7.17
CA PHE A 110 8.31 15.05 -6.24
C PHE A 110 7.14 15.76 -6.92
N ALA A 111 6.98 15.57 -8.24
CA ALA A 111 5.95 16.25 -9.04
C ALA A 111 4.53 15.77 -8.73
N TRP A 112 4.36 14.63 -8.09
CA TRP A 112 3.06 14.08 -7.69
C TRP A 112 2.97 13.88 -6.18
N SER A 113 1.77 14.11 -5.64
CA SER A 113 1.49 13.91 -4.22
C SER A 113 1.26 12.44 -3.85
N LEU A 114 1.10 11.54 -4.82
CA LEU A 114 0.87 10.12 -4.63
C LEU A 114 1.86 9.27 -5.42
N VAL A 115 2.40 8.25 -4.79
CA VAL A 115 3.11 7.14 -5.45
C VAL A 115 2.50 5.82 -4.99
N VAL A 116 2.17 4.96 -5.96
CA VAL A 116 1.65 3.62 -5.72
C VAL A 116 2.62 2.60 -6.29
N THR A 117 2.89 1.51 -5.57
CA THR A 117 3.76 0.44 -6.06
C THR A 117 2.95 -0.69 -6.67
N ALA A 118 3.47 -1.33 -7.70
CA ALA A 118 2.98 -2.58 -8.25
C ALA A 118 4.16 -3.48 -8.62
N SER A 119 3.93 -4.78 -8.75
CA SER A 119 4.94 -5.75 -9.17
C SER A 119 4.67 -6.20 -10.60
N ASP A 120 5.59 -5.90 -11.53
CA ASP A 120 5.51 -6.34 -12.91
C ASP A 120 6.11 -7.75 -13.06
N LEU A 121 5.24 -8.75 -13.19
CA LEU A 121 5.64 -10.15 -13.40
C LEU A 121 6.28 -10.38 -14.78
N SER A 122 5.90 -9.59 -15.79
CA SER A 122 6.41 -9.74 -17.16
C SER A 122 7.85 -9.28 -17.28
N ARG A 123 8.21 -8.20 -16.57
CA ARG A 123 9.56 -7.61 -16.57
C ARG A 123 10.34 -7.92 -15.28
N ARG A 124 9.71 -8.57 -14.30
CA ARG A 124 10.29 -8.97 -13.00
C ARG A 124 10.89 -7.80 -12.23
N ARG A 125 10.12 -6.70 -12.11
CA ARG A 125 10.59 -5.48 -11.46
C ARG A 125 9.47 -4.81 -10.67
N LEU A 126 9.88 -4.01 -9.69
CA LEU A 126 8.99 -3.06 -9.03
C LEU A 126 8.59 -1.95 -10.02
N VAL A 127 7.33 -1.55 -9.98
CA VAL A 127 6.78 -0.40 -10.71
C VAL A 127 6.35 0.64 -9.69
N ARG A 128 6.85 1.86 -9.84
CA ARG A 128 6.47 3.02 -9.04
C ARG A 128 5.57 3.91 -9.91
N ILE A 129 4.30 3.91 -9.60
CA ILE A 129 3.29 4.64 -10.36
C ILE A 129 3.10 6.01 -9.69
N PRO A 130 3.25 7.13 -10.37
CA PRO A 130 3.30 7.31 -11.82
C PRO A 130 4.70 7.30 -12.46
N TRP A 131 5.79 7.31 -11.70
CA TRP A 131 7.17 7.54 -12.17
C TRP A 131 7.61 6.62 -13.30
N ASP A 132 7.24 5.36 -13.26
CA ASP A 132 7.70 4.35 -14.22
C ASP A 132 6.77 4.19 -15.45
N LEU A 133 5.61 4.89 -15.51
CA LEU A 133 4.60 4.74 -16.57
C LEU A 133 5.13 5.04 -17.97
N GLY A 134 6.01 6.02 -18.10
CA GLY A 134 6.65 6.34 -19.38
C GLY A 134 7.36 5.14 -20.02
N SER A 135 7.92 4.22 -19.20
CA SER A 135 8.54 2.98 -19.69
C SER A 135 7.54 1.97 -20.28
N TYR A 136 6.25 2.18 -20.09
CA TYR A 136 5.14 1.40 -20.65
C TYR A 136 4.42 2.14 -21.78
N GLY A 137 4.94 3.31 -22.20
CA GLY A 137 4.35 4.14 -23.25
C GLY A 137 3.05 4.84 -22.80
N ILE A 138 2.91 5.08 -21.51
CA ILE A 138 1.72 5.69 -20.90
C ILE A 138 2.10 7.07 -20.35
N ASP A 139 1.29 8.08 -20.66
CA ASP A 139 1.43 9.39 -20.04
C ASP A 139 1.03 9.27 -18.55
N PRO A 140 1.93 9.63 -17.62
CA PRO A 140 1.62 9.57 -16.20
C PRO A 140 0.37 10.35 -15.80
N ASP A 141 0.12 11.50 -16.40
CA ASP A 141 -0.98 12.37 -16.05
C ASP A 141 -2.35 11.80 -16.45
N ASP A 142 -2.39 10.98 -17.48
CA ASP A 142 -3.64 10.36 -17.98
C ASP A 142 -3.98 9.05 -17.25
N PHE A 143 -3.07 8.50 -16.43
CA PHE A 143 -3.29 7.19 -15.83
C PHE A 143 -4.25 7.27 -14.63
N PRO A 144 -5.34 6.45 -14.61
CA PRO A 144 -6.32 6.49 -13.53
C PRO A 144 -5.75 6.02 -12.19
N VAL A 145 -5.93 6.82 -11.13
CA VAL A 145 -5.48 6.48 -9.77
C VAL A 145 -6.14 5.20 -9.27
N ALA A 146 -7.45 5.04 -9.48
CA ALA A 146 -8.17 3.84 -9.06
C ALA A 146 -7.60 2.55 -9.68
N ARG A 147 -7.19 2.61 -10.97
CA ARG A 147 -6.57 1.48 -11.67
C ARG A 147 -5.17 1.17 -11.13
N ALA A 148 -4.40 2.19 -10.75
CA ALA A 148 -3.10 1.99 -10.10
C ALA A 148 -3.25 1.29 -8.76
N VAL A 149 -4.22 1.72 -7.93
CA VAL A 149 -4.49 1.12 -6.63
C VAL A 149 -5.03 -0.31 -6.78
N HIS A 150 -5.90 -0.56 -7.77
CA HIS A 150 -6.34 -1.92 -8.11
C HIS A 150 -5.15 -2.82 -8.45
N ALA A 151 -4.24 -2.38 -9.33
CA ALA A 151 -3.03 -3.14 -9.67
C ALA A 151 -2.15 -3.41 -8.44
N SER A 152 -1.99 -2.39 -7.58
CA SER A 152 -1.24 -2.50 -6.32
C SER A 152 -1.83 -3.50 -5.32
N SER A 153 -3.13 -3.74 -5.39
CA SER A 153 -3.89 -4.61 -4.48
C SER A 153 -4.24 -5.97 -5.10
N ALA A 154 -3.74 -6.27 -6.30
CA ALA A 154 -4.01 -7.52 -7.02
C ALA A 154 -3.14 -8.68 -6.48
N ILE A 155 -3.46 -9.16 -5.27
CA ILE A 155 -2.74 -10.26 -4.61
C ILE A 155 -2.82 -11.52 -5.49
N PRO A 156 -1.67 -12.11 -5.90
CA PRO A 156 -1.66 -13.30 -6.73
C PRO A 156 -2.45 -14.46 -6.11
N TYR A 157 -3.14 -15.23 -6.93
CA TYR A 157 -4.07 -16.31 -6.58
C TYR A 157 -5.37 -15.85 -5.89
N VAL A 158 -5.45 -14.63 -5.36
CA VAL A 158 -6.66 -14.06 -4.77
C VAL A 158 -7.40 -13.22 -5.81
N PHE A 159 -6.71 -12.25 -6.41
CA PHE A 159 -7.27 -11.37 -7.43
C PHE A 159 -6.66 -11.61 -8.82
N GLU A 160 -7.44 -11.28 -9.85
CA GLU A 160 -6.94 -11.29 -11.23
C GLU A 160 -5.86 -10.21 -11.40
N PRO A 161 -4.72 -10.54 -12.08
CA PRO A 161 -3.70 -9.56 -12.40
C PRO A 161 -4.21 -8.44 -13.31
N VAL A 162 -3.67 -7.24 -13.17
CA VAL A 162 -4.02 -6.09 -14.01
C VAL A 162 -3.09 -6.02 -15.21
N ARG A 163 -3.65 -5.90 -16.42
CA ARG A 163 -2.88 -5.76 -17.66
C ARG A 163 -2.67 -4.27 -17.97
N VAL A 164 -1.40 -3.87 -18.07
CA VAL A 164 -1.00 -2.47 -18.34
C VAL A 164 0.16 -2.44 -19.33
N GLY A 165 0.01 -1.73 -20.44
CA GLY A 165 1.08 -1.55 -21.43
C GLY A 165 1.69 -2.86 -21.94
N GLY A 166 0.86 -3.91 -22.08
CA GLY A 166 1.30 -5.26 -22.48
C GLY A 166 1.97 -6.08 -21.37
N ALA A 167 2.15 -5.51 -20.17
CA ALA A 167 2.70 -6.19 -19.00
C ALA A 167 1.60 -6.70 -18.06
N THR A 168 1.96 -7.63 -17.17
CA THR A 168 1.10 -8.22 -16.13
C THR A 168 1.55 -7.68 -14.78
N TRP A 169 0.69 -6.87 -14.16
CA TRP A 169 0.96 -6.29 -12.85
C TRP A 169 0.14 -6.98 -11.76
N VAL A 170 0.74 -7.16 -10.61
CA VAL A 170 0.16 -7.72 -9.39
C VAL A 170 0.51 -6.86 -8.20
N ASP A 171 0.05 -7.26 -7.02
CA ASP A 171 0.26 -6.57 -5.75
C ASP A 171 1.69 -6.06 -5.57
N GLY A 172 1.79 -4.79 -5.17
CA GLY A 172 3.07 -4.13 -4.94
C GLY A 172 3.87 -4.73 -3.80
N GLY A 173 3.19 -5.27 -2.78
CA GLY A 173 3.79 -5.92 -1.63
C GLY A 173 4.66 -7.13 -1.99
N LEU A 174 4.46 -7.75 -3.17
CA LEU A 174 5.33 -8.84 -3.63
C LEU A 174 6.81 -8.42 -3.77
N LEU A 175 7.08 -7.18 -4.16
CA LEU A 175 8.45 -6.65 -4.34
C LEU A 175 8.80 -5.49 -3.41
N SER A 176 7.81 -4.78 -2.84
CA SER A 176 8.01 -3.69 -1.88
C SER A 176 6.73 -3.45 -1.09
N ASP A 177 6.62 -4.08 0.08
CA ASP A 177 5.48 -3.89 0.97
C ASP A 177 5.59 -2.60 1.79
N PHE A 178 6.81 -2.15 2.05
CA PHE A 178 7.08 -0.96 2.86
C PHE A 178 7.99 0.05 2.15
N PRO A 179 7.48 0.85 1.19
CA PRO A 179 8.27 1.75 0.35
C PRO A 179 8.65 3.08 1.05
N VAL A 180 9.18 3.02 2.28
CA VAL A 180 9.46 4.19 3.13
C VAL A 180 10.55 5.11 2.56
N GLU A 181 11.41 4.60 1.69
CA GLU A 181 12.55 5.33 1.10
C GLU A 181 12.23 6.10 -0.17
N LEU A 182 11.00 5.95 -0.72
CA LEU A 182 10.65 6.53 -2.01
C LEU A 182 10.86 8.05 -2.11
N PHE A 183 10.72 8.75 -0.99
CA PHE A 183 10.87 10.20 -0.94
C PHE A 183 12.18 10.65 -0.28
N ASP A 184 13.08 9.72 0.01
CA ASP A 184 14.40 10.06 0.55
C ASP A 184 15.24 10.74 -0.53
N ARG A 185 16.01 11.75 -0.14
CA ARG A 185 16.88 12.49 -1.04
C ARG A 185 18.28 11.87 -1.02
N PRO A 186 18.83 11.49 -2.18
CA PRO A 186 20.17 10.92 -2.23
C PRO A 186 21.30 11.92 -1.97
N ASP A 187 21.02 13.21 -2.09
CA ASP A 187 22.01 14.30 -2.15
C ASP A 187 21.98 15.27 -0.94
N GLY A 188 21.27 14.93 0.15
CA GLY A 188 21.24 15.83 1.30
C GLY A 188 20.32 15.42 2.41
N GLN A 189 20.32 16.24 3.48
CA GLN A 189 19.39 16.04 4.59
C GLN A 189 17.95 16.30 4.14
N PRO A 190 16.99 15.45 4.51
CA PRO A 190 15.60 15.67 4.18
C PRO A 190 15.08 16.95 4.83
N GLN A 191 14.40 17.79 4.07
CA GLN A 191 13.79 19.02 4.59
C GLN A 191 12.62 18.71 5.55
N TRP A 192 11.91 17.61 5.29
CA TRP A 192 10.75 17.16 6.02
C TRP A 192 10.91 15.69 6.41
N PRO A 193 10.34 15.25 7.56
CA PRO A 193 10.37 13.86 7.93
C PRO A 193 9.53 13.00 6.97
N THR A 194 10.02 11.81 6.65
CA THR A 194 9.22 10.75 6.03
C THR A 194 8.84 9.76 7.12
N PHE A 195 7.54 9.51 7.31
CA PHE A 195 7.03 8.53 8.25
C PHE A 195 6.59 7.26 7.54
N GLY A 196 7.01 6.11 8.05
CA GLY A 196 6.45 4.82 7.71
C GLY A 196 5.31 4.43 8.64
N ILE A 197 4.26 3.81 8.11
CA ILE A 197 3.20 3.18 8.92
C ILE A 197 3.11 1.74 8.47
N ARG A 198 3.34 0.81 9.40
CA ARG A 198 3.39 -0.62 9.10
C ARG A 198 2.45 -1.40 9.99
N LEU A 199 1.66 -2.29 9.36
CA LEU A 199 0.77 -3.23 10.04
C LEU A 199 1.56 -4.50 10.40
N SER A 200 2.33 -4.46 11.47
CA SER A 200 2.99 -5.66 12.02
C SER A 200 3.51 -5.36 13.42
N ALA A 201 3.61 -6.37 14.27
CA ALA A 201 4.37 -6.25 15.48
C ALA A 201 5.85 -5.94 15.19
N ARG A 202 6.55 -5.41 16.18
CA ARG A 202 8.00 -5.48 16.19
C ARG A 202 8.45 -6.93 16.07
N PRO A 203 9.63 -7.21 15.48
CA PRO A 203 10.06 -8.56 15.18
C PRO A 203 9.87 -9.53 16.35
N GLY A 204 9.17 -10.62 16.09
CA GLY A 204 8.92 -11.73 16.99
C GLY A 204 8.83 -13.02 16.17
N ILE A 205 8.69 -14.16 16.84
CA ILE A 205 8.44 -15.41 16.13
C ILE A 205 6.98 -15.42 15.68
N PRO A 206 6.70 -15.40 14.35
CA PRO A 206 5.32 -15.42 13.86
C PRO A 206 4.64 -16.74 14.20
N PRO A 207 3.29 -16.76 14.34
CA PRO A 207 2.55 -17.99 14.54
C PRO A 207 2.71 -18.93 13.34
N THR A 208 2.66 -20.25 13.61
CA THR A 208 2.75 -21.26 12.56
C THR A 208 1.39 -21.40 11.87
N HIS A 209 1.36 -21.28 10.54
CA HIS A 209 0.18 -21.51 9.73
C HIS A 209 0.31 -22.84 8.96
N PRO A 210 -0.74 -23.69 8.91
CA PRO A 210 -0.71 -24.93 8.15
C PRO A 210 -0.75 -24.66 6.65
N VAL A 211 0.11 -25.35 5.88
CA VAL A 211 0.17 -25.27 4.42
C VAL A 211 -0.33 -26.57 3.81
N HIS A 212 -1.46 -26.53 3.08
CA HIS A 212 -2.10 -27.71 2.50
C HIS A 212 -2.45 -27.48 1.01
N GLY A 213 -1.78 -28.23 0.13
CA GLY A 213 -2.03 -28.17 -1.32
C GLY A 213 -1.37 -27.01 -2.05
N PRO A 214 -1.41 -27.00 -3.40
CA PRO A 214 -0.60 -26.12 -4.22
C PRO A 214 -0.98 -24.63 -4.11
N VAL A 215 -2.24 -24.32 -3.88
CA VAL A 215 -2.70 -22.92 -3.76
C VAL A 215 -2.25 -22.33 -2.43
N SER A 216 -2.46 -23.04 -1.30
CA SER A 216 -2.00 -22.54 0.00
C SER A 216 -0.47 -22.47 0.04
N LEU A 217 0.24 -23.36 -0.66
CA LEU A 217 1.69 -23.27 -0.82
C LEU A 217 2.10 -22.01 -1.59
N GLY A 218 1.40 -21.68 -2.68
CA GLY A 218 1.65 -20.45 -3.45
C GLY A 218 1.42 -19.19 -2.62
N ILE A 219 0.31 -19.12 -1.89
CA ILE A 219 -0.01 -18.00 -0.99
C ILE A 219 1.04 -17.90 0.12
N ALA A 220 1.36 -19.01 0.80
CA ALA A 220 2.36 -19.01 1.86
C ALA A 220 3.76 -18.62 1.37
N ALA A 221 4.15 -19.02 0.15
CA ALA A 221 5.40 -18.58 -0.47
C ALA A 221 5.43 -17.06 -0.70
N ILE A 222 4.32 -16.46 -1.18
CA ILE A 222 4.19 -15.03 -1.37
C ILE A 222 4.24 -14.30 -0.02
N GLU A 223 3.47 -14.73 0.96
CA GLU A 223 3.48 -14.16 2.32
C GLU A 223 4.88 -14.23 2.94
N THR A 224 5.60 -15.34 2.73
CA THR A 224 6.98 -15.50 3.19
C THR A 224 7.93 -14.53 2.50
N LEU A 225 7.78 -14.31 1.19
CA LEU A 225 8.60 -13.35 0.45
C LEU A 225 8.33 -11.92 0.91
N VAL A 226 7.07 -11.54 1.05
CA VAL A 226 6.65 -10.21 1.53
C VAL A 226 7.22 -9.98 2.94
N SER A 227 7.02 -10.92 3.87
CA SER A 227 7.49 -10.80 5.25
C SER A 227 9.02 -10.72 5.35
N ASN A 228 9.78 -11.39 4.48
CA ASN A 228 11.24 -11.36 4.52
C ASN A 228 11.84 -10.08 3.92
N GLN A 229 11.24 -9.51 2.89
CA GLN A 229 11.68 -8.21 2.36
C GLN A 229 11.56 -7.12 3.42
N ASP A 230 10.52 -7.18 4.20
CA ASP A 230 10.27 -6.29 5.31
C ASP A 230 11.34 -6.39 6.42
N ASN A 231 11.88 -7.57 6.67
CA ASN A 231 12.89 -7.75 7.70
C ASN A 231 14.20 -7.01 7.38
N ALA A 232 14.57 -6.85 6.12
CA ALA A 232 15.75 -6.09 5.71
C ALA A 232 15.65 -4.60 6.08
N TYR A 233 14.43 -4.02 6.05
CA TYR A 233 14.21 -2.62 6.47
C TYR A 233 14.06 -2.44 7.97
N ILE A 234 13.64 -3.50 8.71
CA ILE A 234 13.53 -3.45 10.18
C ILE A 234 14.91 -3.47 10.85
N ASP A 235 15.92 -3.99 10.16
CA ASP A 235 17.29 -4.02 10.68
C ASP A 235 17.99 -2.65 10.56
N ASP A 236 17.47 -1.71 9.77
CA ASP A 236 17.98 -0.34 9.74
C ASP A 236 17.43 0.52 10.90
N PRO A 237 18.28 0.95 11.84
CA PRO A 237 17.83 1.75 12.98
C PRO A 237 17.18 3.08 12.58
N CYS A 238 17.55 3.65 11.45
CA CYS A 238 17.00 4.93 10.98
C CYS A 238 15.61 4.77 10.39
N THR A 239 15.36 3.69 9.69
CA THR A 239 14.02 3.30 9.26
C THR A 239 13.09 3.01 10.43
N VAL A 240 13.56 2.26 11.43
CA VAL A 240 12.79 1.97 12.65
C VAL A 240 12.39 3.25 13.39
N ARG A 241 13.32 4.21 13.53
CA ARG A 241 13.05 5.48 14.21
C ARG A 241 11.93 6.30 13.61
N ARG A 242 11.70 6.22 12.30
CA ARG A 242 10.66 6.95 11.56
C ARG A 242 9.43 6.10 11.26
N THR A 243 9.34 4.87 11.81
CA THR A 243 8.24 3.94 11.54
C THR A 243 7.30 3.80 12.72
N ILE A 244 6.00 3.90 12.44
CA ILE A 244 4.91 3.62 13.37
C ILE A 244 4.47 2.17 13.13
N PHE A 245 4.74 1.29 14.08
CA PHE A 245 4.33 -0.11 14.04
C PHE A 245 2.95 -0.24 14.68
N VAL A 246 2.00 -0.79 13.93
CA VAL A 246 0.63 -1.03 14.39
C VAL A 246 0.41 -2.53 14.55
N PRO A 247 0.20 -3.04 15.78
CA PRO A 247 -0.06 -4.46 16.01
C PRO A 247 -1.33 -4.93 15.30
N ALA A 248 -1.21 -5.93 14.42
CA ALA A 248 -2.31 -6.47 13.62
C ALA A 248 -2.22 -8.00 13.41
N GLU A 249 -1.49 -8.73 14.27
CA GLU A 249 -1.19 -10.15 14.10
C GLU A 249 -2.41 -11.07 14.20
N ASP A 250 -3.48 -10.57 14.78
CA ASP A 250 -4.76 -11.30 14.96
C ASP A 250 -5.72 -11.15 13.77
N VAL A 251 -5.31 -10.42 12.72
CA VAL A 251 -6.13 -10.20 11.51
C VAL A 251 -5.31 -10.54 10.28
N SER A 252 -5.80 -11.49 9.46
CA SER A 252 -5.16 -11.81 8.18
C SER A 252 -5.38 -10.69 7.16
N PRO A 253 -4.36 -10.34 6.35
CA PRO A 253 -4.50 -9.37 5.25
C PRO A 253 -5.55 -9.74 4.20
N ILE A 254 -5.90 -11.02 4.11
CA ILE A 254 -6.90 -11.56 3.16
C ILE A 254 -8.25 -11.89 3.84
N ASP A 255 -8.44 -11.50 5.11
CA ASP A 255 -9.72 -11.64 5.80
C ASP A 255 -10.62 -10.45 5.47
N PHE A 256 -11.49 -10.61 4.49
CA PHE A 256 -12.47 -9.60 4.10
C PHE A 256 -13.78 -9.66 4.89
N ASP A 257 -13.93 -10.65 5.80
CA ASP A 257 -15.13 -10.81 6.66
C ASP A 257 -14.94 -10.22 8.06
N ILE A 258 -14.02 -9.28 8.17
CA ILE A 258 -13.70 -8.58 9.42
C ILE A 258 -14.92 -7.88 10.01
N THR A 259 -15.22 -8.18 11.27
CA THR A 259 -16.37 -7.61 12.00
C THR A 259 -16.18 -6.12 12.31
N ALA A 260 -17.29 -5.41 12.56
CA ALA A 260 -17.24 -4.00 12.98
C ALA A 260 -16.42 -3.80 14.27
N GLN A 261 -16.48 -4.75 15.21
CA GLN A 261 -15.70 -4.71 16.44
C GLN A 261 -14.21 -4.86 16.19
N GLN A 262 -13.79 -5.77 15.31
CA GLN A 262 -12.40 -5.94 14.94
C GLN A 262 -11.85 -4.70 14.20
N ARG A 263 -12.65 -4.10 13.31
CA ARG A 263 -12.28 -2.84 12.64
C ARG A 263 -12.05 -1.70 13.63
N GLU A 264 -12.93 -1.54 14.61
CA GLU A 264 -12.77 -0.51 15.63
C GLU A 264 -11.56 -0.77 16.53
N ALA A 265 -11.31 -2.04 16.88
CA ALA A 265 -10.10 -2.42 17.64
C ALA A 265 -8.80 -2.12 16.86
N LEU A 266 -8.76 -2.40 15.56
CA LEU A 266 -7.61 -2.08 14.71
C LEU A 266 -7.40 -0.57 14.58
N TYR A 267 -8.48 0.20 14.39
CA TYR A 267 -8.43 1.65 14.35
C TYR A 267 -7.83 2.21 15.65
N GLU A 268 -8.32 1.75 16.79
CA GLU A 268 -7.85 2.20 18.10
C GLU A 268 -6.37 1.84 18.36
N ARG A 269 -5.92 0.64 17.96
CA ARG A 269 -4.49 0.26 18.00
C ARG A 269 -3.65 1.19 17.14
N GLY A 270 -4.09 1.51 15.92
CA GLY A 270 -3.40 2.46 15.04
C GLY A 270 -3.32 3.86 15.65
N ARG A 271 -4.40 4.33 16.27
CA ARG A 271 -4.45 5.61 16.97
C ARG A 271 -3.45 5.66 18.15
N GLN A 272 -3.44 4.60 18.97
CA GLN A 272 -2.52 4.47 20.10
C GLN A 272 -1.06 4.39 19.67
N ALA A 273 -0.77 3.59 18.62
CA ALA A 273 0.59 3.49 18.06
C ALA A 273 1.10 4.86 17.57
N GLY A 274 0.25 5.61 16.86
CA GLY A 274 0.59 6.97 16.44
C GLY A 274 0.84 7.93 17.60
N GLN A 275 0.04 7.87 18.65
CA GLN A 275 0.23 8.69 19.85
C GLN A 275 1.51 8.32 20.60
N GLN A 276 1.80 7.03 20.76
CA GLN A 276 3.04 6.57 21.41
C GLN A 276 4.29 6.99 20.61
N PHE A 277 4.23 6.87 19.29
CA PHE A 277 5.31 7.34 18.43
C PHE A 277 5.58 8.83 18.63
N LEU A 278 4.55 9.67 18.65
CA LEU A 278 4.68 11.12 18.82
C LEU A 278 5.26 11.54 20.19
N GLN A 279 5.12 10.71 21.22
CA GLN A 279 5.71 10.99 22.54
C GLN A 279 7.25 10.96 22.53
N THR A 280 7.84 10.18 21.64
CA THR A 280 9.29 9.97 21.54
C THR A 280 9.90 10.57 20.28
N TRP A 281 9.07 10.98 19.31
CA TRP A 281 9.54 11.52 18.05
C TRP A 281 10.11 12.93 18.20
N ASN A 282 11.36 13.11 17.77
CA ASN A 282 12.01 14.41 17.64
C ASN A 282 12.78 14.45 16.31
N TYR A 283 12.39 15.36 15.42
CA TYR A 283 13.00 15.45 14.10
C TYR A 283 14.48 15.89 14.15
N ALA A 284 14.85 16.81 15.05
CA ALA A 284 16.22 17.25 15.18
C ALA A 284 17.14 16.12 15.67
N ASP A 285 16.65 15.29 16.58
CA ASP A 285 17.40 14.13 17.07
C ASP A 285 17.48 13.01 16.02
N TYR A 286 16.41 12.86 15.20
CA TYR A 286 16.45 11.99 14.04
C TYR A 286 17.52 12.43 13.03
N LEU A 287 17.56 13.72 12.66
CA LEU A 287 18.56 14.24 11.74
C LEU A 287 19.99 14.08 12.25
N LYS A 288 20.24 14.25 13.55
CA LYS A 288 21.57 14.02 14.15
C LYS A 288 22.01 12.55 14.04
N ALA A 289 21.07 11.63 14.20
CA ALA A 289 21.37 10.20 14.20
C ALA A 289 21.41 9.58 12.79
N CYS A 290 20.58 10.11 11.87
CA CYS A 290 20.25 9.49 10.58
C CYS A 290 20.38 10.42 9.38
N GLY A 291 20.57 11.71 9.57
CA GLY A 291 20.65 12.72 8.52
C GLY A 291 22.08 13.08 8.06
N GLY A 292 23.07 12.29 8.41
CA GLY A 292 24.45 12.51 7.96
C GLY A 292 24.63 12.27 6.46
N PRO A 293 25.71 12.80 5.85
CA PRO A 293 26.05 12.45 4.47
C PRO A 293 26.23 10.95 4.39
N VAL A 294 25.61 10.34 3.37
CA VAL A 294 25.83 8.93 3.04
C VAL A 294 27.35 8.75 2.84
N PRO A 295 28.04 7.84 3.57
CA PRO A 295 29.43 7.57 3.31
C PRO A 295 29.58 7.19 1.83
N GLU A 296 30.42 7.90 1.09
CA GLU A 296 30.81 7.46 -0.25
C GLU A 296 31.37 6.03 -0.10
N THR A 297 30.68 5.08 -0.65
CA THR A 297 31.13 3.69 -0.72
C THR A 297 32.43 3.66 -1.55
N PRO A 298 33.53 3.09 -1.05
CA PRO A 298 34.81 3.07 -1.75
C PRO A 298 34.78 2.27 -3.03
#